data_56ba6f0c84f0a894ba4d841386e18d4c
#
_entry.id   56ba6f0c84f0a894ba4d841386e18d4c
#
_cell.length_a   1.000
_cell.length_b   1.000
_cell.length_c   1.000
_cell.angle_alpha   90.00
_cell.angle_beta   90.00
_cell.angle_gamma   90.00
#
_symmetry.space_group_name_H-M   'P 1'
#
loop_
_entity.id
_entity.type
_entity.pdbx_description
1 polymer ?
#
loop_
_entity_poly.entity_id
_entity_poly.type
_entity_poly.pdbx_seq_one_letter_code
_entity_poly.pdbx_strand_id
1 'polypeptide(L)'
;MSDFYNILGVSKQANDAELKKAYKKASMQHHPDRGGDEEQFKKVNEAYATLKDPSKRQMYDQYGTADPQQAGPQGFNFNFDSSNFAGGNPFAGTPFDDMFAGHPFGRTRQQPRNQDMRIVTNIELADVVTGKSLVAQLQLGSGRTETINIDIPPGARHGDTIQYEGLGDDRHRELRRGNLHVVIQVNPLNDWQRNNNDLITKKTVNLFDLLLGCVIIVHTLDRRNVKLTIPPGTDSGQRFSIPQYGIPDINTQRRGNIYVIVDAKTPKIEDKTLLNKIQQLRDEIN
;
A
#
# COMPACT_ATOMS: atom_id res chain seq x y z
N MET A 1 36.04 27.46 20.23
CA MET A 1 35.11 27.11 19.13
C MET A 1 35.41 25.68 18.70
N SER A 2 34.43 24.81 18.69
CA SER A 2 34.65 23.40 18.35
C SER A 2 34.81 23.28 16.83
N ASP A 3 35.98 22.81 16.37
CA ASP A 3 36.28 22.59 14.95
C ASP A 3 35.38 21.48 14.39
N PHE A 4 34.73 21.68 13.24
CA PHE A 4 33.81 20.72 12.61
C PHE A 4 34.48 19.38 12.31
N TYR A 5 35.78 19.41 11.99
CA TYR A 5 36.55 18.18 11.83
C TYR A 5 36.68 17.40 13.13
N ASN A 6 36.84 18.09 14.26
CA ASN A 6 36.88 17.48 15.57
C ASN A 6 35.50 16.90 16.01
N ILE A 7 34.39 17.58 15.65
CA ILE A 7 33.04 17.12 15.94
C ILE A 7 32.77 15.83 15.21
N LEU A 8 33.23 15.66 13.97
CA LEU A 8 33.10 14.41 13.22
C LEU A 8 34.21 13.38 13.54
N GLY A 9 35.25 13.78 14.28
CA GLY A 9 36.39 12.91 14.61
C GLY A 9 37.26 12.53 13.41
N VAL A 10 37.48 13.50 12.47
CA VAL A 10 38.25 13.30 11.23
C VAL A 10 39.34 14.34 11.09
N SER A 11 40.36 14.06 10.28
CA SER A 11 41.42 15.04 9.97
C SER A 11 40.91 16.09 8.97
N LYS A 12 41.59 17.26 8.92
CA LYS A 12 41.30 18.30 7.92
C LYS A 12 41.54 17.84 6.48
N GLN A 13 42.26 16.74 6.27
CA GLN A 13 42.55 16.15 4.96
C GLN A 13 41.60 15.00 4.60
N ALA A 14 40.58 14.72 5.43
CA ALA A 14 39.65 13.64 5.21
C ALA A 14 38.91 13.79 3.87
N ASN A 15 38.82 12.71 3.13
CA ASN A 15 38.07 12.65 1.88
C ASN A 15 36.56 12.48 2.14
N ASP A 16 35.74 12.62 1.09
CA ASP A 16 34.26 12.54 1.19
C ASP A 16 33.76 11.22 1.74
N ALA A 17 34.45 10.12 1.43
CA ALA A 17 34.08 8.79 1.93
C ALA A 17 34.33 8.65 3.45
N GLU A 18 35.43 9.24 3.92
CA GLU A 18 35.77 9.29 5.35
C GLU A 18 34.83 10.19 6.12
N LEU A 19 34.50 11.38 5.58
CA LEU A 19 33.51 12.29 6.14
C LEU A 19 32.13 11.60 6.29
N LYS A 20 31.68 10.91 5.24
CA LYS A 20 30.41 10.19 5.25
C LYS A 20 30.40 9.03 6.28
N LYS A 21 31.51 8.30 6.40
CA LYS A 21 31.64 7.19 7.36
C LYS A 21 31.64 7.73 8.80
N ALA A 22 32.36 8.80 9.06
CA ALA A 22 32.43 9.46 10.36
C ALA A 22 31.06 10.04 10.78
N TYR A 23 30.39 10.74 9.87
CA TYR A 23 29.03 11.24 10.09
C TYR A 23 28.06 10.12 10.45
N LYS A 24 28.06 9.00 9.69
CA LYS A 24 27.17 7.85 9.97
C LYS A 24 27.42 7.30 11.38
N LYS A 25 28.68 7.18 11.79
CA LYS A 25 29.05 6.72 13.14
C LYS A 25 28.58 7.69 14.23
N ALA A 26 28.87 8.98 14.09
CA ALA A 26 28.51 10.00 15.06
C ALA A 26 26.99 10.20 15.16
N SER A 27 26.27 10.18 14.04
CA SER A 27 24.81 10.25 14.00
C SER A 27 24.14 9.08 14.71
N MET A 28 24.67 7.85 14.57
CA MET A 28 24.15 6.68 15.28
C MET A 28 24.42 6.74 16.78
N GLN A 29 25.54 7.35 17.18
CA GLN A 29 25.94 7.45 18.59
C GLN A 29 25.12 8.52 19.33
N HIS A 30 24.78 9.62 18.67
CA HIS A 30 24.07 10.75 19.27
C HIS A 30 22.60 10.83 18.86
N HIS A 31 22.03 9.77 18.28
CA HIS A 31 20.62 9.76 17.83
C HIS A 31 19.64 9.87 19.02
N PRO A 32 18.66 10.79 19.00
CA PRO A 32 17.75 11.03 20.09
C PRO A 32 16.90 9.78 20.45
N ASP A 33 16.48 9.00 19.47
CA ASP A 33 15.69 7.75 19.69
C ASP A 33 16.50 6.63 20.37
N ARG A 34 17.83 6.80 20.48
CA ARG A 34 18.73 5.86 21.17
C ARG A 34 19.30 6.40 22.47
N GLY A 35 18.71 7.49 22.99
CA GLY A 35 19.14 8.14 24.20
C GLY A 35 20.40 9.01 24.04
N GLY A 36 20.75 9.40 22.81
CA GLY A 36 21.85 10.31 22.53
C GLY A 36 21.51 11.78 22.81
N ASP A 37 22.54 12.60 22.92
CA ASP A 37 22.44 14.02 23.20
C ASP A 37 21.99 14.81 21.93
N GLU A 38 20.82 15.45 22.01
CA GLU A 38 20.23 16.24 20.91
C GLU A 38 21.12 17.42 20.47
N GLU A 39 21.83 18.06 21.41
CA GLU A 39 22.73 19.16 21.06
C GLU A 39 23.96 18.65 20.29
N GLN A 40 24.50 17.51 20.68
CA GLN A 40 25.62 16.89 19.96
C GLN A 40 25.15 16.41 18.58
N PHE A 41 23.96 15.87 18.48
CA PHE A 41 23.38 15.47 17.18
C PHE A 41 23.22 16.65 16.22
N LYS A 42 22.76 17.80 16.72
CA LYS A 42 22.69 19.05 15.92
C LYS A 42 24.05 19.49 15.43
N LYS A 43 25.07 19.47 16.30
CA LYS A 43 26.47 19.85 15.93
C LYS A 43 27.08 18.89 14.90
N VAL A 44 26.80 17.60 15.00
CA VAL A 44 27.23 16.55 14.03
C VAL A 44 26.62 16.80 12.66
N ASN A 45 25.31 17.12 12.62
CA ASN A 45 24.61 17.42 11.37
C ASN A 45 25.12 18.70 10.71
N GLU A 46 25.36 19.77 11.49
CA GLU A 46 25.91 21.04 11.01
C GLU A 46 27.32 20.86 10.45
N ALA A 47 28.20 20.16 11.18
CA ALA A 47 29.55 19.86 10.76
C ALA A 47 29.58 19.11 9.42
N TYR A 48 28.73 18.07 9.28
CA TYR A 48 28.66 17.30 8.04
C TYR A 48 28.08 18.11 6.87
N ALA A 49 27.03 18.88 7.10
CA ALA A 49 26.43 19.74 6.08
C ALA A 49 27.42 20.78 5.51
N THR A 50 28.30 21.28 6.35
CA THR A 50 29.35 22.24 5.95
C THR A 50 30.51 21.54 5.22
N LEU A 51 31.01 20.43 5.75
CA LEU A 51 32.20 19.76 5.23
C LEU A 51 31.95 18.85 4.02
N LYS A 52 30.70 18.45 3.77
CA LYS A 52 30.30 17.63 2.61
C LYS A 52 30.39 18.43 1.30
N ASP A 53 30.12 19.71 1.34
CA ASP A 53 30.13 20.57 0.17
C ASP A 53 31.53 21.16 -0.03
N PRO A 54 32.21 20.92 -1.17
CA PRO A 54 33.55 21.42 -1.41
C PRO A 54 33.67 22.94 -1.26
N SER A 55 32.66 23.69 -1.69
CA SER A 55 32.66 25.15 -1.61
C SER A 55 32.55 25.67 -0.18
N LYS A 56 31.62 25.04 0.61
CA LYS A 56 31.45 25.39 2.02
C LYS A 56 32.64 24.96 2.86
N ARG A 57 33.20 23.79 2.55
CA ARG A 57 34.43 23.30 3.19
C ARG A 57 35.60 24.26 2.95
N GLN A 58 35.79 24.71 1.71
CA GLN A 58 36.84 25.67 1.37
C GLN A 58 36.65 27.01 2.09
N MET A 59 35.43 27.51 2.19
CA MET A 59 35.12 28.72 2.96
C MET A 59 35.35 28.51 4.45
N TYR A 60 34.97 27.39 5.01
CA TYR A 60 35.23 27.04 6.40
C TYR A 60 36.73 26.94 6.71
N ASP A 61 37.49 26.31 5.81
CA ASP A 61 38.95 26.17 5.94
C ASP A 61 39.67 27.51 5.84
N GLN A 62 39.11 28.46 5.08
CA GLN A 62 39.73 29.78 4.84
C GLN A 62 39.39 30.83 5.92
N TYR A 63 38.18 30.79 6.46
CA TYR A 63 37.65 31.79 7.39
C TYR A 63 37.43 31.30 8.82
N GLY A 64 37.52 29.99 9.07
CA GLY A 64 37.48 29.41 10.41
C GLY A 64 36.12 29.46 11.12
N THR A 65 35.08 29.95 10.45
CA THR A 65 33.74 30.11 11.03
C THR A 65 32.67 29.63 10.07
N ALA A 66 31.72 28.86 10.60
CA ALA A 66 30.47 28.49 9.91
C ALA A 66 29.41 29.61 10.04
N ASP A 67 29.75 30.71 10.69
CA ASP A 67 28.84 31.83 10.92
C ASP A 67 29.04 32.92 9.86
N PRO A 68 28.12 33.06 8.90
CA PRO A 68 28.20 34.07 7.84
C PRO A 68 28.07 35.51 8.35
N GLN A 69 27.70 35.72 9.61
CA GLN A 69 27.61 37.07 10.18
C GLN A 69 28.95 37.75 10.41
N GLN A 70 30.07 37.00 10.40
CA GLN A 70 31.43 37.57 10.54
C GLN A 70 32.19 37.73 9.23
N ALA A 71 31.63 37.28 8.10
CA ALA A 71 32.36 37.25 6.81
C ALA A 71 31.87 38.24 5.75
N GLY A 72 31.00 39.22 6.05
CA GLY A 72 30.60 40.24 5.07
C GLY A 72 29.26 40.93 5.36
N PRO A 73 28.94 42.04 4.66
CA PRO A 73 27.85 42.97 5.01
C PRO A 73 26.43 42.51 4.69
N GLN A 74 26.18 41.22 4.43
CA GLN A 74 24.84 40.65 4.25
C GLN A 74 24.72 39.34 5.03
N GLY A 75 24.19 39.44 6.27
CA GLY A 75 23.97 38.32 7.16
C GLY A 75 22.92 37.35 6.63
N PHE A 76 23.31 36.10 6.45
CA PHE A 76 22.36 34.99 6.17
C PHE A 76 21.87 34.40 7.50
N ASN A 77 20.62 34.65 7.82
CA ASN A 77 19.97 34.10 9.02
C ASN A 77 19.53 32.68 8.75
N PHE A 78 20.28 31.69 9.23
CA PHE A 78 19.87 30.27 9.19
C PHE A 78 18.97 29.98 10.39
N ASN A 79 17.66 30.11 10.21
CA ASN A 79 16.70 29.59 11.18
C ASN A 79 16.48 28.09 10.89
N PHE A 80 17.16 27.25 11.66
CA PHE A 80 17.00 25.77 11.56
C PHE A 80 15.79 25.35 12.40
N ASP A 81 14.63 25.29 11.77
CA ASP A 81 13.42 24.71 12.37
C ASP A 81 13.42 23.19 12.16
N SER A 82 13.54 22.44 13.26
CA SER A 82 13.61 20.98 13.26
C SER A 82 12.30 20.28 12.83
N SER A 83 11.20 21.02 12.67
CA SER A 83 9.91 20.47 12.24
C SER A 83 9.87 20.12 10.74
N ASN A 84 10.83 20.59 9.94
CA ASN A 84 10.88 20.38 8.48
C ASN A 84 11.73 19.17 8.05
N PHE A 85 12.30 18.40 9.00
CA PHE A 85 13.19 17.28 8.66
C PHE A 85 12.46 15.98 8.30
N ALA A 86 11.16 15.91 8.51
CA ALA A 86 10.34 14.69 8.26
C ALA A 86 9.71 14.65 6.86
N GLY A 87 10.44 15.01 5.79
CA GLY A 87 10.00 14.76 4.41
C GLY A 87 9.92 15.98 3.49
N GLY A 88 10.41 17.15 3.90
CA GLY A 88 10.49 18.37 3.08
C GLY A 88 11.92 18.79 2.79
N ASN A 89 12.13 19.55 1.71
CA ASN A 89 13.41 20.18 1.37
C ASN A 89 13.75 21.20 2.47
N PRO A 90 14.82 21.01 3.27
CA PRO A 90 15.17 21.92 4.37
C PRO A 90 15.59 23.33 3.92
N PHE A 91 15.63 23.58 2.61
CA PHE A 91 15.99 24.85 2.00
C PHE A 91 14.84 25.52 1.23
N ALA A 92 13.62 24.99 1.31
CA ALA A 92 12.45 25.57 0.63
C ALA A 92 12.19 26.99 1.11
N GLY A 93 12.18 27.96 0.17
CA GLY A 93 11.91 29.38 0.46
C GLY A 93 13.12 30.20 0.88
N THR A 94 14.36 29.68 0.84
CA THR A 94 15.58 30.45 1.03
C THR A 94 16.19 30.84 -0.31
N PRO A 95 17.03 31.89 -0.40
CA PRO A 95 17.77 32.25 -1.63
C PRO A 95 18.64 31.11 -2.19
N PHE A 96 18.86 30.05 -1.43
CA PHE A 96 19.54 28.83 -1.84
C PHE A 96 18.62 27.82 -2.58
N ASP A 97 17.32 27.98 -2.51
CA ASP A 97 16.37 27.10 -3.24
C ASP A 97 16.60 27.22 -4.75
N ASP A 98 16.84 28.44 -5.25
CA ASP A 98 17.14 28.69 -6.66
C ASP A 98 18.53 28.18 -7.10
N MET A 99 19.49 28.12 -6.20
CA MET A 99 20.84 27.63 -6.49
C MET A 99 20.91 26.11 -6.51
N PHE A 100 20.06 25.42 -5.72
CA PHE A 100 19.88 23.95 -5.74
C PHE A 100 18.90 23.47 -6.81
N ALA A 101 18.03 24.33 -7.32
CA ALA A 101 17.13 24.01 -8.44
C ALA A 101 17.88 23.69 -9.75
N GLY A 102 19.17 24.02 -9.83
CA GLY A 102 20.03 23.75 -10.99
C GLY A 102 20.84 22.45 -10.94
N HIS A 103 20.81 21.70 -9.84
CA HIS A 103 21.55 20.42 -9.75
C HIS A 103 20.68 19.21 -10.12
N PRO A 104 21.27 18.09 -10.63
CA PRO A 104 20.53 16.90 -11.11
C PRO A 104 19.74 16.17 -10.03
N PHE A 105 19.80 16.60 -8.75
CA PHE A 105 18.92 16.18 -7.65
C PHE A 105 17.83 17.21 -7.31
N GLY A 106 17.78 18.36 -8.00
CA GLY A 106 16.68 19.31 -7.92
C GLY A 106 15.41 18.66 -8.44
N ARG A 107 14.28 18.93 -7.80
CA ARG A 107 12.95 18.60 -8.28
C ARG A 107 12.93 18.81 -9.79
N THR A 108 12.77 17.75 -10.56
CA THR A 108 12.38 17.87 -11.95
C THR A 108 11.21 18.86 -11.95
N ARG A 109 11.38 20.06 -12.51
CA ARG A 109 10.28 20.99 -12.76
C ARG A 109 9.24 20.14 -13.50
N GLN A 110 8.24 19.64 -12.76
CA GLN A 110 7.12 19.01 -13.41
C GLN A 110 6.57 20.07 -14.33
N GLN A 111 6.72 19.84 -15.64
CA GLN A 111 6.14 20.73 -16.63
C GLN A 111 4.68 20.94 -16.24
N PRO A 112 4.17 22.16 -16.25
CA PRO A 112 2.79 22.42 -15.93
C PRO A 112 1.92 21.50 -16.79
N ARG A 113 1.02 20.77 -16.16
CA ARG A 113 0.10 19.83 -16.82
C ARG A 113 -1.32 20.11 -16.36
N ASN A 114 -2.28 19.62 -17.12
CA ASN A 114 -3.68 19.62 -16.72
C ASN A 114 -3.88 18.76 -15.46
N GLN A 115 -5.03 18.94 -14.80
CA GLN A 115 -5.36 18.24 -13.59
C GLN A 115 -5.57 16.74 -13.84
N ASP A 116 -5.22 15.92 -12.85
CA ASP A 116 -5.56 14.52 -12.85
C ASP A 116 -7.07 14.36 -12.62
N MET A 117 -7.65 13.35 -13.25
CA MET A 117 -9.05 12.98 -13.06
C MET A 117 -9.14 11.73 -12.20
N ARG A 118 -10.19 11.65 -11.39
CA ARG A 118 -10.48 10.48 -10.57
C ARG A 118 -11.88 9.99 -10.83
N ILE A 119 -12.02 8.72 -11.14
CA ILE A 119 -13.30 8.04 -11.26
C ILE A 119 -13.35 6.83 -10.34
N VAL A 120 -14.55 6.44 -9.94
CA VAL A 120 -14.80 5.23 -9.15
C VAL A 120 -15.54 4.24 -10.02
N THR A 121 -15.05 3.01 -10.07
CA THR A 121 -15.74 1.92 -10.78
C THR A 121 -16.14 0.82 -9.80
N ASN A 122 -17.39 0.37 -9.92
CA ASN A 122 -17.95 -0.70 -9.10
C ASN A 122 -17.82 -2.02 -9.85
N ILE A 123 -17.29 -3.03 -9.17
CA ILE A 123 -17.18 -4.41 -9.67
C ILE A 123 -17.75 -5.38 -8.65
N GLU A 124 -18.15 -6.55 -9.09
CA GLU A 124 -18.58 -7.62 -8.21
C GLU A 124 -17.41 -8.49 -7.75
N LEU A 125 -17.60 -9.20 -6.65
CA LEU A 125 -16.59 -10.13 -6.13
C LEU A 125 -16.23 -11.23 -7.15
N ALA A 126 -17.15 -11.62 -8.03
CA ALA A 126 -16.88 -12.55 -9.13
C ALA A 126 -15.89 -11.98 -10.15
N ASP A 127 -16.02 -10.67 -10.46
CA ASP A 127 -15.11 -9.99 -11.39
C ASP A 127 -13.67 -9.95 -10.86
N VAL A 128 -13.50 -9.94 -9.52
CA VAL A 128 -12.18 -10.00 -8.90
C VAL A 128 -11.48 -11.34 -9.15
N VAL A 129 -12.24 -12.42 -9.30
CA VAL A 129 -11.68 -13.76 -9.55
C VAL A 129 -11.24 -13.93 -11.00
N THR A 130 -12.00 -13.36 -11.93
CA THR A 130 -11.80 -13.56 -13.39
C THR A 130 -11.09 -12.41 -14.08
N GLY A 131 -11.06 -11.23 -13.45
CA GLY A 131 -10.78 -9.96 -14.11
C GLY A 131 -11.99 -9.43 -14.87
N LYS A 132 -11.97 -8.15 -15.21
CA LYS A 132 -13.07 -7.49 -15.95
C LYS A 132 -12.55 -6.35 -16.80
N SER A 133 -12.98 -6.30 -18.06
CA SER A 133 -12.81 -5.13 -18.93
C SER A 133 -14.10 -4.33 -18.98
N LEU A 134 -14.00 -3.03 -18.76
CA LEU A 134 -15.11 -2.08 -18.74
C LEU A 134 -14.85 -0.96 -19.75
N VAL A 135 -15.92 -0.44 -20.32
CA VAL A 135 -15.89 0.75 -21.15
C VAL A 135 -16.48 1.93 -20.36
N ALA A 136 -15.68 2.97 -20.14
CA ALA A 136 -16.12 4.19 -19.46
C ALA A 136 -16.11 5.38 -20.40
N GLN A 137 -17.11 6.25 -20.27
CA GLN A 137 -17.16 7.54 -20.95
C GLN A 137 -16.70 8.63 -19.99
N LEU A 138 -15.65 9.34 -20.36
CA LEU A 138 -15.10 10.46 -19.60
C LEU A 138 -15.55 11.78 -20.23
N GLN A 139 -16.11 12.65 -19.42
CA GLN A 139 -16.35 14.02 -19.80
C GLN A 139 -15.15 14.88 -19.38
N LEU A 140 -14.43 15.42 -20.36
CA LEU A 140 -13.21 16.19 -20.15
C LEU A 140 -13.54 17.68 -19.89
N GLY A 141 -12.62 18.40 -19.26
CA GLY A 141 -12.78 19.82 -18.96
C GLY A 141 -12.86 20.72 -20.21
N SER A 142 -12.43 20.24 -21.37
CA SER A 142 -12.64 20.89 -22.68
C SER A 142 -14.08 20.74 -23.21
N GLY A 143 -14.95 19.96 -22.54
CA GLY A 143 -16.30 19.62 -22.97
C GLY A 143 -16.38 18.43 -23.94
N ARG A 144 -15.26 17.80 -24.28
CA ARG A 144 -15.23 16.58 -25.11
C ARG A 144 -15.57 15.36 -24.27
N THR A 145 -16.21 14.38 -24.90
CA THR A 145 -16.43 13.06 -24.30
C THR A 145 -15.47 12.07 -24.95
N GLU A 146 -14.75 11.33 -24.14
CA GLU A 146 -13.81 10.30 -24.58
C GLU A 146 -14.21 8.95 -24.00
N THR A 147 -14.14 7.91 -24.81
CA THR A 147 -14.43 6.54 -24.40
C THR A 147 -13.11 5.82 -24.15
N ILE A 148 -12.95 5.23 -22.98
CA ILE A 148 -11.75 4.49 -22.59
C ILE A 148 -12.11 3.06 -22.16
N ASN A 149 -11.18 2.14 -22.40
CA ASN A 149 -11.23 0.79 -21.88
C ASN A 149 -10.48 0.74 -20.55
N ILE A 150 -11.12 0.20 -19.52
CA ILE A 150 -10.56 -0.01 -18.21
C ILE A 150 -10.42 -1.51 -17.99
N ASP A 151 -9.18 -1.99 -17.90
CA ASP A 151 -8.90 -3.40 -17.65
C ASP A 151 -8.57 -3.59 -16.17
N ILE A 152 -9.44 -4.31 -15.48
CA ILE A 152 -9.27 -4.65 -14.06
C ILE A 152 -8.67 -6.05 -13.98
N PRO A 153 -7.44 -6.17 -13.47
CA PRO A 153 -6.80 -7.47 -13.36
C PRO A 153 -7.47 -8.36 -12.31
N PRO A 154 -7.41 -9.70 -12.48
CA PRO A 154 -7.84 -10.60 -11.42
C PRO A 154 -6.99 -10.39 -10.16
N GLY A 155 -7.60 -10.51 -8.99
CA GLY A 155 -6.97 -10.26 -7.70
C GLY A 155 -7.15 -8.84 -7.15
N ALA A 156 -7.69 -7.90 -7.91
CA ALA A 156 -7.90 -6.51 -7.51
C ALA A 156 -8.58 -6.40 -6.13
N ARG A 157 -8.22 -5.38 -5.35
CA ARG A 157 -8.76 -5.12 -4.01
C ARG A 157 -9.67 -3.90 -4.00
N HIS A 158 -10.56 -3.86 -3.03
CA HIS A 158 -11.34 -2.66 -2.77
C HIS A 158 -10.39 -1.49 -2.41
N GLY A 159 -10.51 -0.37 -3.11
CA GLY A 159 -9.66 0.81 -2.96
C GLY A 159 -8.41 0.82 -3.83
N ASP A 160 -8.08 -0.25 -4.54
CA ASP A 160 -6.98 -0.23 -5.50
C ASP A 160 -7.20 0.85 -6.56
N THR A 161 -6.13 1.47 -7.00
CA THR A 161 -6.17 2.53 -8.00
C THR A 161 -5.33 2.15 -9.21
N ILE A 162 -5.96 2.15 -10.38
CA ILE A 162 -5.28 1.98 -11.66
C ILE A 162 -5.04 3.36 -12.25
N GLN A 163 -3.80 3.66 -12.63
CA GLN A 163 -3.43 4.92 -13.25
C GLN A 163 -3.25 4.75 -14.76
N TYR A 164 -3.92 5.61 -15.51
CA TYR A 164 -3.75 5.75 -16.95
C TYR A 164 -3.09 7.10 -17.25
N GLU A 165 -1.87 7.05 -17.77
CA GLU A 165 -1.10 8.25 -18.06
C GLU A 165 -1.69 9.02 -19.26
N GLY A 166 -1.80 10.35 -19.12
CA GLY A 166 -2.29 11.22 -20.17
C GLY A 166 -3.77 11.06 -20.54
N LEU A 167 -4.57 10.36 -19.71
CA LEU A 167 -6.03 10.23 -19.89
C LEU A 167 -6.84 11.07 -18.90
N GLY A 168 -6.18 12.00 -18.18
CA GLY A 168 -6.85 12.98 -17.31
C GLY A 168 -7.42 14.17 -18.08
N ASP A 169 -7.60 15.30 -17.37
CA ASP A 169 -8.19 16.53 -17.91
C ASP A 169 -7.38 17.11 -19.09
N ASP A 170 -8.07 17.79 -20.02
CA ASP A 170 -7.50 18.45 -21.19
C ASP A 170 -7.96 19.91 -21.33
N ARG A 171 -8.39 20.54 -20.25
CA ARG A 171 -8.96 21.90 -20.20
C ARG A 171 -8.05 22.93 -20.87
N HIS A 172 -6.75 22.85 -20.61
CA HIS A 172 -5.74 23.71 -21.21
C HIS A 172 -5.00 22.97 -22.32
N ARG A 173 -5.31 23.31 -23.56
CA ARG A 173 -4.76 22.64 -24.77
C ARG A 173 -3.25 22.77 -24.92
N GLU A 174 -2.67 23.82 -24.34
CA GLU A 174 -1.22 24.09 -24.38
C GLU A 174 -0.44 23.24 -23.38
N LEU A 175 -1.11 22.65 -22.40
CA LEU A 175 -0.50 21.83 -21.37
C LEU A 175 -0.69 20.33 -21.67
N ARG A 176 0.24 19.54 -21.20
CA ARG A 176 0.09 18.08 -21.22
C ARG A 176 -1.16 17.67 -20.41
N ARG A 177 -1.85 16.65 -20.87
CA ARG A 177 -2.99 16.08 -20.13
C ARG A 177 -2.54 15.57 -18.77
N GLY A 178 -3.42 15.62 -17.78
CA GLY A 178 -3.26 14.96 -16.51
C GLY A 178 -3.39 13.44 -16.64
N ASN A 179 -3.32 12.73 -15.54
CA ASN A 179 -3.54 11.29 -15.47
C ASN A 179 -4.98 10.98 -15.04
N LEU A 180 -5.48 9.82 -15.43
CA LEU A 180 -6.73 9.30 -14.93
C LEU A 180 -6.45 8.24 -13.86
N HIS A 181 -7.05 8.42 -12.70
CA HIS A 181 -7.01 7.47 -11.58
C HIS A 181 -8.37 6.77 -11.47
N VAL A 182 -8.39 5.47 -11.74
CA VAL A 182 -9.57 4.63 -11.62
C VAL A 182 -9.51 3.90 -10.29
N VAL A 183 -10.40 4.26 -9.36
CA VAL A 183 -10.49 3.62 -8.04
C VAL A 183 -11.49 2.48 -8.12
N ILE A 184 -11.06 1.30 -7.73
CA ILE A 184 -11.87 0.08 -7.75
C ILE A 184 -12.69 -0.02 -6.47
N GLN A 185 -13.99 -0.17 -6.60
CA GLN A 185 -14.89 -0.47 -5.48
C GLN A 185 -15.49 -1.86 -5.68
N VAL A 186 -15.14 -2.80 -4.81
CA VAL A 186 -15.66 -4.17 -4.87
C VAL A 186 -16.94 -4.24 -4.04
N ASN A 187 -18.04 -4.60 -4.68
CA ASN A 187 -19.33 -4.84 -4.02
C ASN A 187 -19.28 -6.17 -3.27
N PRO A 188 -19.78 -6.21 -2.02
CA PRO A 188 -19.91 -7.46 -1.28
C PRO A 188 -20.94 -8.38 -1.95
N LEU A 189 -20.74 -9.68 -1.80
CA LEU A 189 -21.69 -10.71 -2.23
C LEU A 189 -22.15 -11.48 -0.99
N ASN A 190 -23.47 -11.55 -0.75
CA ASN A 190 -24.06 -12.03 0.52
C ASN A 190 -23.60 -13.42 0.95
N ASP A 191 -23.43 -14.34 -0.01
CA ASP A 191 -23.04 -15.73 0.27
C ASP A 191 -21.53 -15.95 0.33
N TRP A 192 -20.74 -14.90 0.11
CA TRP A 192 -19.31 -15.00 0.00
C TRP A 192 -18.60 -13.92 0.82
N GLN A 193 -17.59 -14.33 1.57
CA GLN A 193 -16.68 -13.43 2.27
C GLN A 193 -15.29 -13.60 1.72
N ARG A 194 -14.62 -12.47 1.49
CA ARG A 194 -13.20 -12.43 1.10
C ARG A 194 -12.32 -12.33 2.33
N ASN A 195 -11.34 -13.21 2.43
CA ASN A 195 -10.25 -13.11 3.39
C ASN A 195 -8.91 -13.17 2.64
N ASN A 196 -8.31 -12.01 2.35
CA ASN A 196 -7.16 -11.87 1.47
C ASN A 196 -7.40 -12.50 0.08
N ASN A 197 -6.73 -13.62 -0.22
CA ASN A 197 -6.90 -14.38 -1.47
C ASN A 197 -7.83 -15.58 -1.29
N ASP A 198 -8.28 -15.85 -0.08
CA ASP A 198 -9.22 -16.93 0.20
C ASP A 198 -10.67 -16.41 0.13
N LEU A 199 -11.57 -17.34 -0.18
CA LEU A 199 -13.00 -17.12 -0.19
C LEU A 199 -13.67 -18.03 0.85
N ILE A 200 -14.65 -17.49 1.56
CA ILE A 200 -15.42 -18.23 2.55
C ILE A 200 -16.89 -18.20 2.13
N THR A 201 -17.52 -19.36 2.11
CA THR A 201 -18.97 -19.50 1.86
C THR A 201 -19.60 -20.45 2.85
N LYS A 202 -20.90 -20.27 3.11
CA LYS A 202 -21.68 -21.18 3.94
C LYS A 202 -22.62 -22.01 3.08
N LYS A 203 -22.73 -23.30 3.39
CA LYS A 203 -23.67 -24.21 2.75
C LYS A 203 -24.49 -24.96 3.80
N THR A 204 -25.80 -24.87 3.66
CA THR A 204 -26.71 -25.55 4.54
C THR A 204 -27.02 -26.96 3.98
N VAL A 205 -26.80 -27.97 4.78
CA VAL A 205 -26.98 -29.38 4.44
C VAL A 205 -27.99 -30.03 5.42
N ASN A 206 -28.72 -30.99 4.97
CA ASN A 206 -29.66 -31.74 5.85
C ASN A 206 -28.85 -32.43 6.98
N LEU A 207 -29.38 -32.41 8.20
CA LEU A 207 -28.78 -33.07 9.35
C LEU A 207 -28.48 -34.56 9.09
N PHE A 208 -29.38 -35.26 8.45
CA PHE A 208 -29.18 -36.68 8.11
C PHE A 208 -28.05 -36.89 7.11
N ASP A 209 -27.88 -35.96 6.17
CA ASP A 209 -26.78 -36.02 5.22
C ASP A 209 -25.43 -35.78 5.90
N LEU A 210 -25.37 -35.03 7.00
CA LEU A 210 -24.17 -34.87 7.81
C LEU A 210 -23.85 -36.12 8.63
N LEU A 211 -24.87 -36.80 9.12
CA LEU A 211 -24.67 -38.05 9.85
C LEU A 211 -24.20 -39.18 8.93
N LEU A 212 -24.80 -39.30 7.73
CA LEU A 212 -24.53 -40.40 6.79
C LEU A 212 -23.37 -40.12 5.83
N GLY A 213 -22.96 -38.88 5.72
CA GLY A 213 -22.06 -38.39 4.69
C GLY A 213 -22.78 -38.11 3.38
N CYS A 214 -22.31 -37.11 2.63
CA CYS A 214 -22.91 -36.74 1.35
C CYS A 214 -21.90 -36.09 0.41
N VAL A 215 -22.32 -35.82 -0.81
CA VAL A 215 -21.56 -35.03 -1.78
C VAL A 215 -22.37 -33.81 -2.15
N ILE A 216 -21.81 -32.63 -1.92
CA ILE A 216 -22.43 -31.37 -2.31
C ILE A 216 -21.73 -30.75 -3.50
N ILE A 217 -22.45 -29.95 -4.28
CA ILE A 217 -21.86 -29.16 -5.37
C ILE A 217 -21.67 -27.72 -4.89
N VAL A 218 -20.44 -27.25 -4.95
CA VAL A 218 -20.09 -25.87 -4.67
C VAL A 218 -19.92 -25.12 -6.00
N HIS A 219 -20.81 -24.15 -6.24
CA HIS A 219 -20.70 -23.25 -7.39
C HIS A 219 -19.69 -22.16 -7.07
N THR A 220 -18.58 -22.14 -7.78
CA THR A 220 -17.51 -21.16 -7.57
C THR A 220 -17.80 -19.84 -8.28
N LEU A 221 -17.12 -18.76 -7.88
CA LEU A 221 -17.33 -17.43 -8.49
C LEU A 221 -16.85 -17.35 -9.94
N ASP A 222 -15.96 -18.23 -10.37
CA ASP A 222 -15.56 -18.40 -11.77
C ASP A 222 -16.44 -19.38 -12.56
N ARG A 223 -17.69 -19.62 -12.06
CA ARG A 223 -18.75 -20.44 -12.70
C ARG A 223 -18.39 -21.91 -12.89
N ARG A 224 -17.48 -22.43 -12.09
CA ARG A 224 -17.18 -23.87 -12.05
C ARG A 224 -18.03 -24.57 -11.00
N ASN A 225 -18.24 -25.87 -11.20
CA ASN A 225 -18.91 -26.74 -10.24
C ASN A 225 -17.89 -27.69 -9.63
N VAL A 226 -17.70 -27.61 -8.33
CA VAL A 226 -16.76 -28.44 -7.59
C VAL A 226 -17.55 -29.38 -6.67
N LYS A 227 -17.29 -30.69 -6.77
CA LYS A 227 -17.84 -31.68 -5.86
C LYS A 227 -17.05 -31.67 -4.56
N LEU A 228 -17.75 -31.49 -3.45
CA LEU A 228 -17.19 -31.58 -2.11
C LEU A 228 -17.78 -32.75 -1.40
N THR A 229 -16.96 -33.73 -1.02
CA THR A 229 -17.37 -34.88 -0.22
C THR A 229 -17.34 -34.51 1.24
N ILE A 230 -18.46 -34.70 1.91
CA ILE A 230 -18.64 -34.49 3.36
C ILE A 230 -18.63 -35.87 4.01
N PRO A 231 -17.67 -36.17 4.89
CA PRO A 231 -17.60 -37.44 5.61
C PRO A 231 -18.81 -37.63 6.53
N PRO A 232 -19.21 -38.90 6.81
CA PRO A 232 -20.19 -39.17 7.83
C PRO A 232 -19.76 -38.71 9.21
N GLY A 233 -20.72 -38.27 10.04
CA GLY A 233 -20.42 -37.74 11.37
C GLY A 233 -19.82 -36.35 11.38
N THR A 234 -20.01 -35.55 10.33
CA THR A 234 -19.54 -34.19 10.24
C THR A 234 -20.34 -33.26 11.15
N ASP A 235 -19.68 -32.50 11.99
CA ASP A 235 -20.31 -31.52 12.87
C ASP A 235 -20.81 -30.28 12.10
N SER A 236 -21.91 -29.70 12.59
CA SER A 236 -22.38 -28.42 12.09
C SER A 236 -21.36 -27.33 12.37
N GLY A 237 -21.08 -26.45 11.38
CA GLY A 237 -20.05 -25.43 11.46
C GLY A 237 -18.65 -25.90 11.02
N GLN A 238 -18.51 -27.19 10.67
CA GLN A 238 -17.23 -27.70 10.19
C GLN A 238 -16.82 -27.06 8.87
N ARG A 239 -15.51 -26.79 8.76
CA ARG A 239 -14.90 -26.07 7.63
C ARG A 239 -14.13 -27.02 6.72
N PHE A 240 -14.45 -27.00 5.44
CA PHE A 240 -13.78 -27.77 4.40
C PHE A 240 -13.02 -26.83 3.47
N SER A 241 -11.84 -27.24 3.01
CA SER A 241 -11.01 -26.46 2.09
C SER A 241 -11.06 -27.04 0.68
N ILE A 242 -11.27 -26.17 -0.29
CA ILE A 242 -11.15 -26.48 -1.72
C ILE A 242 -9.93 -25.68 -2.22
N PRO A 243 -8.77 -26.32 -2.42
CA PRO A 243 -7.53 -25.63 -2.76
C PRO A 243 -7.57 -25.05 -4.17
N GLN A 244 -6.92 -23.89 -4.37
CA GLN A 244 -6.73 -23.22 -5.67
C GLN A 244 -8.01 -22.74 -6.39
N TYR A 245 -9.11 -22.57 -5.67
CA TYR A 245 -10.37 -22.01 -6.19
C TYR A 245 -10.68 -20.60 -5.64
N GLY A 246 -9.83 -20.05 -4.80
CA GLY A 246 -9.93 -18.69 -4.29
C GLY A 246 -9.53 -17.61 -5.31
N ILE A 247 -9.28 -16.41 -4.82
CA ILE A 247 -8.88 -15.25 -5.62
C ILE A 247 -7.42 -15.39 -6.03
N PRO A 248 -7.04 -15.10 -7.29
CA PRO A 248 -5.65 -15.06 -7.69
C PRO A 248 -4.92 -13.87 -7.04
N ASP A 249 -3.68 -14.08 -6.67
CA ASP A 249 -2.80 -12.99 -6.25
C ASP A 249 -2.34 -12.18 -7.47
N ILE A 250 -2.43 -10.86 -7.37
CA ILE A 250 -2.17 -9.97 -8.50
C ILE A 250 -0.73 -10.06 -9.04
N ASN A 251 0.23 -10.39 -8.17
CA ASN A 251 1.65 -10.45 -8.53
C ASN A 251 2.10 -11.85 -8.94
N THR A 252 1.68 -12.87 -8.17
CA THR A 252 2.17 -14.25 -8.34
C THR A 252 1.22 -15.12 -9.16
N GLN A 253 -0.01 -14.66 -9.40
CA GLN A 253 -1.10 -15.40 -10.04
C GLN A 253 -1.49 -16.70 -9.31
N ARG A 254 -0.93 -16.98 -8.14
CA ARG A 254 -1.32 -18.12 -7.32
C ARG A 254 -2.69 -17.86 -6.72
N ARG A 255 -3.57 -18.85 -6.80
CA ARG A 255 -4.91 -18.74 -6.26
C ARG A 255 -4.94 -19.17 -4.79
N GLY A 256 -5.73 -18.47 -3.99
CA GLY A 256 -6.09 -18.88 -2.64
C GLY A 256 -7.06 -20.08 -2.66
N ASN A 257 -7.65 -20.37 -1.53
CA ASN A 257 -8.57 -21.49 -1.34
C ASN A 257 -10.00 -21.00 -1.19
N ILE A 258 -10.98 -21.89 -1.44
CA ILE A 258 -12.34 -21.70 -0.96
C ILE A 258 -12.49 -22.50 0.33
N TYR A 259 -13.03 -21.88 1.35
CA TYR A 259 -13.45 -22.50 2.58
C TYR A 259 -14.97 -22.58 2.63
N VAL A 260 -15.49 -23.78 2.74
CA VAL A 260 -16.92 -24.05 2.83
C VAL A 260 -17.23 -24.40 4.27
N ILE A 261 -18.06 -23.60 4.92
CA ILE A 261 -18.60 -23.88 6.25
C ILE A 261 -19.94 -24.59 6.04
N VAL A 262 -20.06 -25.78 6.58
CA VAL A 262 -21.26 -26.62 6.41
C VAL A 262 -22.12 -26.52 7.66
N ASP A 263 -23.32 -25.94 7.52
CA ASP A 263 -24.28 -25.81 8.61
C ASP A 263 -25.39 -26.82 8.49
N ALA A 264 -25.76 -27.47 9.60
CA ALA A 264 -26.85 -28.41 9.64
C ALA A 264 -28.21 -27.73 9.55
N LYS A 265 -29.09 -28.24 8.70
CA LYS A 265 -30.50 -27.90 8.69
C LYS A 265 -31.32 -29.09 9.20
N THR A 266 -31.96 -28.87 10.33
CA THR A 266 -32.89 -29.87 10.87
C THR A 266 -34.17 -29.92 10.02
N PRO A 267 -34.51 -31.07 9.42
CA PRO A 267 -35.76 -31.23 8.69
C PRO A 267 -36.95 -31.18 9.65
N LYS A 268 -38.05 -30.59 9.19
CA LYS A 268 -39.33 -30.71 9.91
C LYS A 268 -39.95 -32.05 9.58
N ILE A 269 -40.20 -32.85 10.60
CA ILE A 269 -40.80 -34.16 10.47
C ILE A 269 -42.16 -34.12 11.17
N GLU A 270 -43.24 -34.31 10.42
CA GLU A 270 -44.62 -34.29 10.93
C GLU A 270 -45.18 -35.69 11.17
N ASP A 271 -44.58 -36.71 10.54
CA ASP A 271 -44.98 -38.10 10.67
C ASP A 271 -44.54 -38.67 12.02
N LYS A 272 -45.52 -39.02 12.86
CA LYS A 272 -45.29 -39.61 14.19
C LYS A 272 -44.55 -40.95 14.12
N THR A 273 -44.72 -41.72 13.05
CA THR A 273 -44.06 -43.03 12.88
C THR A 273 -42.55 -42.81 12.67
N LEU A 274 -42.18 -41.79 11.88
CA LEU A 274 -40.78 -41.42 11.65
C LEU A 274 -40.16 -40.87 12.91
N LEU A 275 -40.87 -40.01 13.66
CA LEU A 275 -40.40 -39.49 14.93
C LEU A 275 -40.10 -40.59 15.94
N ASN A 276 -40.98 -41.62 16.06
CA ASN A 276 -40.73 -42.75 16.93
C ASN A 276 -39.50 -43.55 16.53
N LYS A 277 -39.26 -43.76 15.23
CA LYS A 277 -38.06 -44.44 14.74
C LYS A 277 -36.79 -43.67 15.07
N ILE A 278 -36.82 -42.34 14.89
CA ILE A 278 -35.68 -41.47 15.24
C ILE A 278 -35.42 -41.52 16.75
N GLN A 279 -36.46 -41.57 17.57
CA GLN A 279 -36.32 -41.67 19.01
C GLN A 279 -35.66 -43.00 19.41
N GLN A 280 -36.09 -44.12 18.80
CA GLN A 280 -35.46 -45.42 19.00
C GLN A 280 -33.96 -45.40 18.64
N LEU A 281 -33.64 -44.87 17.44
CA LEU A 281 -32.23 -44.75 17.02
C LEU A 281 -31.41 -43.90 17.97
N ARG A 282 -31.97 -42.79 18.45
CA ARG A 282 -31.27 -41.95 19.46
C ARG A 282 -30.97 -42.73 20.73
N ASP A 283 -31.96 -43.54 21.21
CA ASP A 283 -31.83 -44.28 22.45
C ASP A 283 -30.86 -45.48 22.30
N GLU A 284 -30.66 -46.00 21.06
CA GLU A 284 -29.66 -47.03 20.74
C GLU A 284 -28.23 -46.47 20.65
N ILE A 285 -28.05 -45.17 20.36
CA ILE A 285 -26.73 -44.55 20.20
C ILE A 285 -26.19 -44.01 21.53
N ASN A 286 -27.07 -43.65 22.49
CA ASN A 286 -26.69 -43.17 23.82
C ASN A 286 -26.53 -44.31 24.83
#